data_8528dacc0fd511285035bf8119000816
#
_entry.id   8528dacc0fd511285035bf8119000816
#
_cell.length_a   1.000
_cell.length_b   1.000
_cell.length_c   1.000
_cell.angle_alpha   90.00
_cell.angle_beta   90.00
_cell.angle_gamma   90.00
#
_symmetry.space_group_name_H-M   'P 1'
#
loop_
_entity.id
_entity.type
_entity.pdbx_description
1 polymer ?
#
loop_
_entity_poly.entity_id
_entity_poly.type
_entity_poly.pdbx_seq_one_letter_code
_entity_poly.pdbx_strand_id
1 'polypeptide(L)'
;MTTAGPDGDAGTAAATTADDAAATSGGDDASTTSDAATAGADDDDSTVAMSTDEATAVMSVEDAEEVATTILERRHAALQGDGDDVVDDHRKSVMGSARDAFEAADALEAVTGEPAEAEMEAPAEPNVLAISREDGELPQFLFVQTVPEDGVPLLHLMESRTGEQEDFRIIWEAPMLPGTSVPTFDPRSDGTPVLREGRGDLLMAPRDTLKEIAAYTSWPQPEEIPEYRTHGYSPAVRDAAEEQAAAVEGRATLQEKNWLISDDTKTLLFEDGSAFVLGTLLRDTTFTVEPDVVLTPPEAFTTLAGLEQVNEEAVLRTMVFMGVRVPAEGVEFTPEMIAVREQLVEAWGS
;
A
#
# COMPACT_ATOMS: atom_id res chain seq x y z
N MET A 1 27.44 26.34 -38.33
CA MET A 1 26.64 27.26 -37.52
C MET A 1 25.91 26.40 -36.50
N THR A 2 26.44 26.38 -35.30
CA THR A 2 26.04 25.54 -34.19
C THR A 2 25.02 26.32 -33.34
N THR A 3 23.84 25.82 -33.15
CA THR A 3 22.91 26.34 -32.14
C THR A 3 22.64 25.22 -31.13
N ALA A 4 23.19 25.44 -29.95
CA ALA A 4 22.90 24.66 -28.77
C ALA A 4 21.46 24.95 -28.31
N GLY A 5 20.67 23.92 -28.08
CA GLY A 5 19.41 23.96 -27.36
C GLY A 5 19.64 23.74 -25.85
N PRO A 6 18.78 24.26 -24.99
CA PRO A 6 18.98 24.16 -23.54
C PRO A 6 18.64 22.79 -23.01
N ASP A 7 19.51 22.30 -22.14
CA ASP A 7 19.33 21.17 -21.28
C ASP A 7 18.12 21.41 -20.38
N GLY A 8 17.10 20.56 -20.50
CA GLY A 8 15.96 20.48 -19.61
C GLY A 8 16.25 19.40 -18.57
N ASP A 9 16.67 19.85 -17.40
CA ASP A 9 16.83 19.05 -16.18
C ASP A 9 15.44 18.53 -15.78
N ALA A 10 15.23 17.22 -15.88
CA ALA A 10 14.04 16.55 -15.39
C ALA A 10 14.17 16.42 -13.87
N GLY A 11 13.62 17.38 -13.17
CA GLY A 11 13.62 17.42 -11.71
C GLY A 11 12.90 16.23 -11.10
N THR A 12 13.67 15.43 -10.41
CA THR A 12 13.23 14.46 -9.41
C THR A 12 12.40 15.20 -8.35
N ALA A 13 11.17 14.79 -8.13
CA ALA A 13 10.34 15.33 -7.06
C ALA A 13 10.86 14.80 -5.71
N ALA A 14 11.83 15.52 -5.14
CA ALA A 14 12.26 15.32 -3.78
C ALA A 14 11.23 15.93 -2.83
N ALA A 15 10.78 15.14 -1.87
CA ALA A 15 9.95 15.57 -0.76
C ALA A 15 10.65 16.67 0.03
N THR A 16 10.10 17.88 0.00
CA THR A 16 10.54 18.98 0.85
C THR A 16 9.91 18.85 2.22
N THR A 17 10.75 18.66 3.23
CA THR A 17 10.44 18.83 4.65
C THR A 17 10.04 20.28 4.92
N ALA A 18 8.85 20.52 5.47
CA ALA A 18 8.46 21.77 6.07
C ALA A 18 8.52 21.67 7.59
N ASP A 19 9.30 22.59 8.14
CA ASP A 19 9.64 22.78 9.54
C ASP A 19 8.55 23.57 10.29
N ASP A 20 8.30 23.14 11.52
CA ASP A 20 7.96 23.87 12.75
C ASP A 20 6.89 24.97 12.77
N ALA A 21 5.84 24.74 13.55
CA ALA A 21 5.22 25.77 14.41
C ALA A 21 4.47 25.14 15.61
N ALA A 22 5.09 25.26 16.77
CA ALA A 22 4.49 25.02 18.06
C ALA A 22 3.47 26.12 18.43
N ALA A 23 2.32 25.74 19.00
CA ALA A 23 1.52 26.63 19.83
C ALA A 23 0.81 25.88 20.95
N THR A 24 1.22 26.19 22.15
CA THR A 24 0.68 25.82 23.45
C THR A 24 -0.60 26.62 23.82
N SER A 25 -1.54 25.99 24.52
CA SER A 25 -2.35 26.46 25.66
C SER A 25 -3.55 25.51 25.78
N GLY A 26 -3.91 24.91 26.89
CA GLY A 26 -3.99 25.37 28.26
C GLY A 26 -5.44 25.54 28.68
N GLY A 27 -5.93 24.83 29.72
CA GLY A 27 -7.11 25.21 30.52
C GLY A 27 -8.22 24.14 30.51
N ASP A 28 -8.29 23.41 31.54
CA ASP A 28 -9.12 23.39 32.77
C ASP A 28 -10.54 22.81 32.70
N ASP A 29 -10.69 21.75 33.51
CA ASP A 29 -11.79 21.42 34.45
C ASP A 29 -13.25 21.70 34.10
N ALA A 30 -14.04 20.64 34.18
CA ALA A 30 -15.16 20.56 35.15
C ALA A 30 -15.84 19.20 35.19
N SER A 31 -15.74 18.60 36.34
CA SER A 31 -16.54 17.50 36.88
C SER A 31 -18.01 17.92 37.06
N THR A 32 -18.96 17.05 36.66
CA THR A 32 -20.26 16.96 37.36
C THR A 32 -20.85 15.55 37.27
N THR A 33 -21.01 14.97 38.43
CA THR A 33 -21.83 13.81 38.77
C THR A 33 -23.33 14.14 38.78
N SER A 34 -24.21 13.24 38.37
CA SER A 34 -25.53 12.93 38.96
C SER A 34 -26.16 11.74 38.25
N ASP A 35 -26.33 10.70 38.86
CA ASP A 35 -27.32 10.03 39.70
C ASP A 35 -28.64 9.62 39.00
N ALA A 36 -28.81 8.30 38.97
CA ALA A 36 -29.95 7.41 39.18
C ALA A 36 -31.36 7.73 38.65
N ALA A 37 -31.94 6.73 37.95
CA ALA A 37 -33.18 6.03 38.34
C ALA A 37 -33.56 4.88 37.37
N THR A 38 -33.57 3.74 37.92
CA THR A 38 -34.41 2.53 38.00
C THR A 38 -35.61 2.33 37.04
N ALA A 39 -35.66 1.08 36.57
CA ALA A 39 -36.80 0.14 36.45
C ALA A 39 -37.54 0.04 35.08
N GLY A 40 -37.53 -1.20 34.63
CA GLY A 40 -38.47 -1.76 33.64
C GLY A 40 -37.94 -3.08 33.09
N ALA A 41 -38.28 -4.17 33.77
CA ALA A 41 -38.04 -5.52 33.29
C ALA A 41 -39.03 -5.83 32.16
N ASP A 42 -38.54 -6.44 31.11
CA ASP A 42 -39.29 -7.46 30.37
C ASP A 42 -38.30 -8.48 29.82
N ASP A 43 -38.50 -9.71 30.28
CA ASP A 43 -37.81 -10.92 29.88
C ASP A 43 -38.06 -11.21 28.41
N ASP A 44 -37.03 -11.20 27.58
CA ASP A 44 -36.96 -12.06 26.41
C ASP A 44 -35.59 -12.75 26.39
N ASP A 45 -35.59 -13.97 26.97
CA ASP A 45 -34.47 -14.84 27.10
C ASP A 45 -34.09 -15.45 25.72
N SER A 46 -33.44 -14.63 24.93
CA SER A 46 -32.67 -15.06 23.75
C SER A 46 -31.21 -15.10 24.13
N THR A 47 -30.86 -16.10 24.93
CA THR A 47 -29.45 -16.50 25.11
C THR A 47 -28.93 -17.01 23.77
N VAL A 48 -28.44 -16.08 22.93
CA VAL A 48 -27.41 -16.42 21.97
C VAL A 48 -26.22 -16.90 22.80
N ALA A 49 -26.03 -18.20 22.83
CA ALA A 49 -24.82 -18.77 23.37
C ALA A 49 -23.63 -18.18 22.58
N MET A 50 -23.04 -17.14 23.14
CA MET A 50 -21.69 -16.75 22.75
C MET A 50 -20.82 -17.94 23.13
N SER A 51 -20.44 -18.75 22.14
CA SER A 51 -19.39 -19.73 22.33
C SER A 51 -18.15 -18.93 22.70
N THR A 52 -17.76 -19.03 23.96
CA THR A 52 -16.46 -18.59 24.44
C THR A 52 -15.43 -19.66 24.05
N ASP A 53 -15.31 -19.94 22.76
CA ASP A 53 -14.08 -20.48 22.22
C ASP A 53 -13.08 -19.36 22.34
N GLU A 54 -12.10 -19.49 23.20
CA GLU A 54 -10.99 -18.55 23.32
C GLU A 54 -10.37 -18.45 21.93
N ALA A 55 -10.57 -17.30 21.28
CA ALA A 55 -9.96 -17.06 19.98
C ALA A 55 -8.44 -17.13 20.17
N THR A 56 -7.76 -17.85 19.29
CA THR A 56 -6.32 -18.01 19.30
C THR A 56 -5.73 -17.58 17.96
N ALA A 57 -4.50 -17.09 18.01
CA ALA A 57 -3.74 -16.83 16.80
C ALA A 57 -3.34 -18.16 16.13
N VAL A 58 -3.15 -18.13 14.81
CA VAL A 58 -2.72 -19.31 14.01
C VAL A 58 -1.33 -19.83 14.41
N MET A 59 -0.53 -19.02 15.10
CA MET A 59 0.78 -19.39 15.63
C MET A 59 1.15 -18.54 16.84
N SER A 60 2.18 -18.95 17.58
CA SER A 60 2.71 -18.17 18.69
C SER A 60 3.38 -16.87 18.20
N VAL A 61 3.51 -15.88 19.08
CA VAL A 61 4.22 -14.62 18.77
C VAL A 61 5.69 -14.89 18.43
N GLU A 62 6.33 -15.82 19.16
CA GLU A 62 7.73 -16.20 18.94
C GLU A 62 7.93 -16.83 17.55
N ASP A 63 7.04 -17.76 17.15
CA ASP A 63 7.06 -18.36 15.81
C ASP A 63 6.82 -17.31 14.71
N ALA A 64 5.90 -16.36 14.93
CA ALA A 64 5.61 -15.30 13.98
C ALA A 64 6.81 -14.35 13.79
N GLU A 65 7.53 -14.01 14.85
CA GLU A 65 8.75 -13.21 14.81
C GLU A 65 9.88 -13.97 14.08
N GLU A 66 10.03 -15.27 14.30
CA GLU A 66 11.01 -16.11 13.59
C GLU A 66 10.69 -16.22 12.10
N VAL A 67 9.43 -16.45 11.74
CA VAL A 67 8.95 -16.49 10.35
C VAL A 67 9.21 -15.15 9.66
N ALA A 68 8.82 -14.05 10.28
CA ALA A 68 9.01 -12.71 9.72
C ALA A 68 10.50 -12.39 9.49
N THR A 69 11.35 -12.69 10.48
CA THR A 69 12.80 -12.51 10.38
C THR A 69 13.38 -13.31 9.21
N THR A 70 13.03 -14.59 9.13
CA THR A 70 13.51 -15.48 8.06
C THR A 70 13.15 -14.97 6.66
N ILE A 71 11.91 -14.48 6.49
CA ILE A 71 11.43 -13.97 5.19
C ILE A 71 12.16 -12.67 4.82
N LEU A 72 12.33 -11.74 5.76
CA LEU A 72 13.01 -10.47 5.53
C LEU A 72 14.52 -10.67 5.27
N GLU A 73 15.17 -11.61 5.97
CA GLU A 73 16.57 -11.96 5.69
C GLU A 73 16.75 -12.57 4.29
N ARG A 74 15.85 -13.48 3.87
CA ARG A 74 15.88 -14.03 2.50
C ARG A 74 15.65 -12.95 1.45
N ARG A 75 14.72 -12.04 1.70
CA ARG A 75 14.48 -10.91 0.82
C ARG A 75 15.72 -10.03 0.70
N HIS A 76 16.33 -9.70 1.83
CA HIS A 76 17.57 -8.92 1.84
C HIS A 76 18.72 -9.63 1.11
N ALA A 77 18.89 -10.94 1.32
CA ALA A 77 19.88 -11.74 0.61
C ALA A 77 19.62 -11.74 -0.92
N ALA A 78 18.35 -11.82 -1.34
CA ALA A 78 17.99 -11.74 -2.74
C ALA A 78 18.35 -10.39 -3.38
N LEU A 79 18.21 -9.28 -2.65
CA LEU A 79 18.56 -7.94 -3.13
C LEU A 79 20.10 -7.71 -3.17
N GLN A 80 20.88 -8.40 -2.34
CA GLN A 80 22.33 -8.21 -2.23
C GLN A 80 23.15 -9.21 -3.06
N GLY A 81 22.50 -10.24 -3.59
CA GLY A 81 23.19 -11.34 -4.25
C GLY A 81 23.19 -11.26 -5.77
N ASP A 82 24.09 -11.98 -6.41
CA ASP A 82 24.09 -12.29 -7.81
C ASP A 82 24.19 -13.79 -8.03
N GLY A 83 23.38 -14.35 -8.95
CA GLY A 83 23.41 -15.75 -9.33
C GLY A 83 22.12 -16.51 -9.11
N ASP A 84 22.19 -17.85 -9.26
CA ASP A 84 21.02 -18.73 -9.25
C ASP A 84 20.29 -18.76 -7.88
N ASP A 85 21.02 -18.54 -6.77
CA ASP A 85 20.47 -18.53 -5.41
C ASP A 85 19.52 -17.34 -5.20
N VAL A 86 19.77 -16.20 -5.83
CA VAL A 86 18.94 -14.99 -5.79
C VAL A 86 17.51 -15.28 -6.25
N VAL A 87 17.35 -16.00 -7.38
CA VAL A 87 16.04 -16.33 -7.93
C VAL A 87 15.23 -17.21 -6.96
N ASP A 88 15.91 -18.12 -6.25
CA ASP A 88 15.27 -19.01 -5.29
C ASP A 88 14.86 -18.24 -4.01
N ASP A 89 15.70 -17.35 -3.53
CA ASP A 89 15.41 -16.50 -2.37
C ASP A 89 14.29 -15.49 -2.66
N HIS A 90 14.25 -14.89 -3.84
CA HIS A 90 13.10 -14.10 -4.31
C HIS A 90 11.80 -14.88 -4.25
N ARG A 91 11.77 -16.08 -4.85
CA ARG A 91 10.57 -16.94 -4.86
C ARG A 91 10.12 -17.39 -3.46
N LYS A 92 11.07 -17.50 -2.51
CA LYS A 92 10.81 -17.90 -1.14
C LYS A 92 10.45 -16.74 -0.22
N SER A 93 10.71 -15.50 -0.62
CA SER A 93 10.42 -14.31 0.19
C SER A 93 9.18 -13.54 -0.27
N VAL A 94 8.89 -13.51 -1.58
CA VAL A 94 7.79 -12.72 -2.14
C VAL A 94 6.92 -13.53 -3.09
N MET A 95 5.64 -13.15 -3.25
CA MET A 95 4.73 -13.74 -4.23
C MET A 95 3.69 -12.74 -4.75
N GLY A 96 2.99 -13.10 -5.84
CA GLY A 96 1.93 -12.27 -6.43
C GLY A 96 2.45 -10.91 -6.90
N SER A 97 1.63 -9.88 -6.76
CA SER A 97 1.95 -8.51 -7.19
C SER A 97 3.23 -7.96 -6.54
N ALA A 98 3.54 -8.34 -5.29
CA ALA A 98 4.80 -7.94 -4.66
C ALA A 98 6.01 -8.50 -5.43
N ARG A 99 5.97 -9.74 -5.88
CA ARG A 99 7.05 -10.32 -6.67
C ARG A 99 7.22 -9.60 -8.01
N ASP A 100 6.12 -9.37 -8.73
CA ASP A 100 6.17 -8.71 -10.03
C ASP A 100 6.74 -7.28 -9.91
N ALA A 101 6.40 -6.58 -8.82
CA ALA A 101 6.94 -5.27 -8.51
C ALA A 101 8.45 -5.30 -8.19
N PHE A 102 8.93 -6.31 -7.46
CA PHE A 102 10.36 -6.47 -7.17
C PHE A 102 11.17 -6.83 -8.41
N GLU A 103 10.69 -7.76 -9.24
CA GLU A 103 11.36 -8.13 -10.49
C GLU A 103 11.49 -6.92 -11.44
N ALA A 104 10.48 -6.04 -11.46
CA ALA A 104 10.52 -4.81 -12.24
C ALA A 104 11.48 -3.76 -11.64
N ALA A 105 11.50 -3.60 -10.32
CA ALA A 105 12.41 -2.69 -9.65
C ALA A 105 13.87 -3.07 -9.91
N ASP A 106 14.22 -4.34 -9.79
CA ASP A 106 15.54 -4.89 -10.10
C ASP A 106 15.95 -4.61 -11.56
N ALA A 107 15.03 -4.83 -12.51
CA ALA A 107 15.28 -4.54 -13.92
C ALA A 107 15.51 -3.04 -14.21
N LEU A 108 14.94 -2.14 -13.39
CA LEU A 108 15.04 -0.70 -13.56
C LEU A 108 16.18 -0.06 -12.78
N GLU A 109 16.79 -0.73 -11.80
CA GLU A 109 17.85 -0.20 -10.95
C GLU A 109 19.00 0.40 -11.77
N ALA A 110 19.44 -0.31 -12.82
CA ALA A 110 20.56 0.13 -13.66
C ALA A 110 20.30 1.46 -14.39
N VAL A 111 19.05 1.86 -14.59
CA VAL A 111 18.67 3.03 -15.37
C VAL A 111 18.07 4.17 -14.54
N THR A 112 17.44 3.86 -13.41
CA THR A 112 16.92 4.90 -12.51
C THR A 112 17.99 5.44 -11.58
N GLY A 113 19.05 4.65 -11.32
CA GLY A 113 20.05 4.97 -10.32
C GLY A 113 19.48 4.98 -8.89
N GLU A 114 18.21 4.67 -8.74
CA GLU A 114 17.60 4.41 -7.44
C GLU A 114 17.99 2.99 -7.08
N PRO A 115 18.75 2.78 -5.99
CA PRO A 115 19.05 1.43 -5.54
C PRO A 115 17.70 0.74 -5.29
N ALA A 116 17.52 -0.44 -5.85
CA ALA A 116 16.41 -1.32 -5.47
C ALA A 116 16.57 -1.54 -3.98
N GLU A 117 15.97 -0.74 -3.13
CA GLU A 117 15.99 -0.78 -1.65
C GLU A 117 17.25 -1.43 -0.98
N ALA A 118 18.29 -1.65 -1.79
CA ALA A 118 19.42 -2.52 -1.54
C ALA A 118 20.50 -1.90 -0.64
N GLU A 119 20.46 -0.61 -0.44
CA GLU A 119 21.32 0.05 0.55
C GLU A 119 20.75 -0.02 1.97
N MET A 120 19.68 -0.78 2.17
CA MET A 120 19.30 -1.13 3.53
C MET A 120 20.43 -1.99 4.13
N GLU A 121 21.17 -1.43 5.06
CA GLU A 121 21.92 -2.20 6.06
C GLU A 121 21.02 -3.33 6.56
N ALA A 122 21.56 -4.37 7.17
CA ALA A 122 20.84 -5.57 7.61
C ALA A 122 19.36 -5.34 7.93
N PRO A 123 18.44 -6.27 7.58
CA PRO A 123 17.01 -6.06 7.75
C PRO A 123 16.69 -5.57 9.15
N ALA A 124 15.94 -4.47 9.26
CA ALA A 124 15.50 -3.96 10.55
C ALA A 124 14.71 -5.05 11.28
N GLU A 125 14.87 -5.11 12.61
CA GLU A 125 14.16 -6.09 13.44
C GLU A 125 12.65 -6.00 13.20
N PRO A 126 11.97 -7.10 12.85
CA PRO A 126 10.54 -7.09 12.58
C PRO A 126 9.73 -6.88 13.86
N ASN A 127 8.78 -5.98 13.81
CA ASN A 127 7.73 -5.84 14.80
C ASN A 127 6.44 -6.45 14.26
N VAL A 128 6.07 -7.63 14.75
CA VAL A 128 4.81 -8.29 14.37
C VAL A 128 3.65 -7.51 15.00
N LEU A 129 2.86 -6.84 14.16
CA LEU A 129 1.70 -6.05 14.57
C LEU A 129 0.46 -6.91 14.74
N ALA A 130 0.24 -7.88 13.83
CA ALA A 130 -0.92 -8.76 13.84
C ALA A 130 -0.58 -10.15 13.32
N ILE A 131 -1.24 -11.14 13.90
CA ILE A 131 -1.24 -12.56 13.50
C ILE A 131 -2.70 -12.91 13.24
N SER A 132 -3.05 -13.47 12.09
CA SER A 132 -4.44 -13.84 11.81
C SER A 132 -4.97 -14.83 12.84
N ARG A 133 -6.28 -14.74 13.11
CA ARG A 133 -6.98 -15.63 14.04
C ARG A 133 -7.13 -17.03 13.44
N GLU A 134 -7.03 -18.05 14.29
CA GLU A 134 -7.33 -19.43 13.90
C GLU A 134 -8.85 -19.62 13.74
N ASP A 135 -9.33 -19.50 12.53
CA ASP A 135 -10.72 -19.69 12.12
C ASP A 135 -10.91 -20.94 11.25
N GLY A 136 -9.82 -21.68 11.03
CA GLY A 136 -9.78 -22.85 10.14
C GLY A 136 -9.80 -22.51 8.64
N GLU A 137 -9.74 -21.24 8.29
CA GLU A 137 -9.76 -20.77 6.91
C GLU A 137 -8.37 -20.34 6.42
N LEU A 138 -8.14 -20.50 5.13
CA LEU A 138 -6.94 -20.05 4.43
C LEU A 138 -7.29 -18.88 3.49
N PRO A 139 -6.33 -18.03 3.18
CA PRO A 139 -4.95 -17.99 3.66
C PRO A 139 -4.82 -17.43 5.09
N GLN A 140 -3.68 -17.71 5.74
CA GLN A 140 -3.27 -17.14 7.01
C GLN A 140 -2.36 -15.93 6.78
N PHE A 141 -2.34 -14.97 7.72
CA PHE A 141 -1.62 -13.71 7.55
C PHE A 141 -0.76 -13.35 8.76
N LEU A 142 0.40 -12.75 8.48
CA LEU A 142 1.19 -11.98 9.42
C LEU A 142 1.30 -10.54 8.90
N PHE A 143 1.05 -9.56 9.77
CA PHE A 143 1.25 -8.16 9.47
C PHE A 143 2.40 -7.61 10.28
N VAL A 144 3.42 -7.11 9.60
CA VAL A 144 4.72 -6.81 10.18
C VAL A 144 5.12 -5.37 9.84
N GLN A 145 5.77 -4.70 10.77
CA GLN A 145 6.40 -3.41 10.55
C GLN A 145 7.91 -3.55 10.74
N THR A 146 8.68 -2.95 9.84
CA THR A 146 10.11 -2.70 10.06
C THR A 146 10.37 -1.20 10.12
N VAL A 147 11.34 -0.79 10.91
CA VAL A 147 11.74 0.62 11.04
C VAL A 147 13.25 0.68 10.82
N PRO A 148 13.71 1.07 9.63
CA PRO A 148 15.13 1.33 9.38
C PRO A 148 15.65 2.42 10.33
N GLU A 149 16.95 2.40 10.66
CA GLU A 149 17.53 3.30 11.68
C GLU A 149 17.27 4.78 11.37
N ASP A 150 17.36 5.18 10.10
CA ASP A 150 17.11 6.55 9.61
C ASP A 150 15.96 6.61 8.59
N GLY A 151 15.07 5.61 8.58
CA GLY A 151 14.09 5.41 7.53
C GLY A 151 12.64 5.63 7.93
N VAL A 152 11.78 5.64 6.91
CA VAL A 152 10.34 5.63 7.09
C VAL A 152 9.90 4.21 7.45
N PRO A 153 8.98 4.03 8.43
CA PRO A 153 8.46 2.71 8.75
C PRO A 153 7.85 2.03 7.53
N LEU A 154 8.19 0.77 7.32
CA LEU A 154 7.73 -0.05 6.21
C LEU A 154 6.77 -1.13 6.74
N LEU A 155 5.63 -1.28 6.11
CA LEU A 155 4.60 -2.26 6.45
C LEU A 155 4.64 -3.41 5.45
N HIS A 156 4.57 -4.64 5.97
CA HIS A 156 4.58 -5.86 5.18
C HIS A 156 3.38 -6.72 5.53
N LEU A 157 2.65 -7.21 4.52
CA LEU A 157 1.68 -8.28 4.71
C LEU A 157 2.27 -9.58 4.14
N MET A 158 2.38 -10.59 4.99
CA MET A 158 2.81 -11.93 4.62
C MET A 158 1.63 -12.88 4.63
N GLU A 159 1.56 -13.76 3.63
CA GLU A 159 0.47 -14.74 3.45
C GLU A 159 1.05 -16.16 3.38
N SER A 160 0.40 -17.09 4.07
CA SER A 160 0.55 -18.54 3.83
C SER A 160 -0.74 -19.09 3.27
N ARG A 161 -0.65 -19.75 2.10
CA ARG A 161 -1.78 -20.38 1.42
C ARG A 161 -2.06 -21.80 1.90
N THR A 162 -1.12 -22.40 2.57
CA THR A 162 -1.22 -23.78 3.06
C THR A 162 -1.41 -23.85 4.58
N GLY A 163 -1.14 -22.76 5.29
CA GLY A 163 -1.06 -22.73 6.74
C GLY A 163 0.29 -23.18 7.31
N GLU A 164 1.21 -23.62 6.46
CA GLU A 164 2.55 -23.99 6.89
C GLU A 164 3.43 -22.75 7.06
N GLN A 165 4.28 -22.72 8.10
CA GLN A 165 5.17 -21.61 8.38
C GLN A 165 6.15 -21.32 7.22
N GLU A 166 6.61 -22.36 6.55
CA GLU A 166 7.56 -22.29 5.43
C GLU A 166 6.93 -21.68 4.14
N ASP A 167 5.60 -21.59 4.09
CA ASP A 167 4.86 -21.07 2.94
C ASP A 167 4.54 -19.58 3.04
N PHE A 168 4.83 -18.93 4.16
CA PHE A 168 4.66 -17.48 4.28
C PHE A 168 5.55 -16.72 3.29
N ARG A 169 4.97 -15.74 2.60
CA ARG A 169 5.63 -14.85 1.62
C ARG A 169 5.05 -13.45 1.74
N ILE A 170 5.84 -12.44 1.48
CA ILE A 170 5.36 -11.06 1.34
C ILE A 170 4.48 -10.99 0.08
N ILE A 171 3.24 -10.53 0.24
CA ILE A 171 2.30 -10.29 -0.85
C ILE A 171 2.03 -8.81 -1.08
N TRP A 172 2.31 -7.99 -0.07
CA TRP A 172 2.09 -6.55 -0.10
C TRP A 172 3.11 -5.86 0.80
N GLU A 173 3.58 -4.70 0.34
CA GLU A 173 4.53 -3.88 1.08
C GLU A 173 4.41 -2.43 0.67
N ALA A 174 4.43 -1.52 1.67
CA ALA A 174 4.48 -0.09 1.41
C ALA A 174 5.05 0.70 2.61
N PRO A 175 5.79 1.79 2.36
CA PRO A 175 6.18 2.75 3.39
C PRO A 175 4.95 3.47 3.94
N MET A 176 5.00 3.80 5.23
CA MET A 176 3.98 4.62 5.87
C MET A 176 4.05 6.07 5.37
N LEU A 177 2.89 6.68 5.20
CA LEU A 177 2.82 8.11 4.91
C LEU A 177 3.20 8.94 6.15
N PRO A 178 3.86 10.09 5.98
CA PRO A 178 4.23 10.96 7.07
C PRO A 178 3.03 11.39 7.93
N GLY A 179 3.18 11.30 9.24
CA GLY A 179 2.12 11.69 10.19
C GLY A 179 0.99 10.68 10.36
N THR A 180 1.11 9.49 9.78
CA THR A 180 0.18 8.38 9.99
C THR A 180 0.64 7.44 11.10
N SER A 181 -0.28 6.64 11.61
CA SER A 181 -0.01 5.56 12.56
C SER A 181 -0.92 4.38 12.29
N VAL A 182 -0.42 3.17 12.55
CA VAL A 182 -1.24 1.96 12.53
C VAL A 182 -2.00 1.87 13.85
N PRO A 183 -3.35 1.77 13.85
CA PRO A 183 -4.13 1.54 15.05
C PRO A 183 -3.80 0.18 15.71
N THR A 184 -4.27 -0.01 16.93
CA THR A 184 -4.04 -1.24 17.69
C THR A 184 -4.89 -2.39 17.14
N PHE A 185 -4.27 -3.52 16.90
CA PHE A 185 -4.94 -4.79 16.65
C PHE A 185 -5.27 -5.50 17.98
N ASP A 186 -6.11 -6.52 17.91
CA ASP A 186 -6.31 -7.43 19.04
C ASP A 186 -4.98 -7.97 19.57
N PRO A 187 -4.92 -8.43 20.85
CA PRO A 187 -3.70 -9.04 21.36
C PRO A 187 -3.19 -10.14 20.43
N ARG A 188 -1.89 -10.14 20.15
CA ARG A 188 -1.27 -11.08 19.20
C ARG A 188 -1.54 -12.56 19.53
N SER A 189 -1.73 -12.89 20.83
CA SER A 189 -2.10 -14.23 21.28
C SER A 189 -3.52 -14.64 20.87
N ASP A 190 -4.42 -13.68 20.80
CA ASP A 190 -5.84 -13.90 20.51
C ASP A 190 -6.10 -13.93 18.99
N GLY A 191 -5.16 -13.37 18.25
CA GLY A 191 -5.20 -13.26 16.80
C GLY A 191 -6.15 -12.19 16.28
N THR A 192 -5.83 -11.68 15.12
CA THR A 192 -6.56 -10.60 14.45
C THR A 192 -7.61 -11.18 13.51
N PRO A 193 -8.89 -10.74 13.60
CA PRO A 193 -9.92 -11.16 12.67
C PRO A 193 -9.63 -10.68 11.24
N VAL A 194 -9.91 -11.53 10.26
CA VAL A 194 -9.79 -11.23 8.83
C VAL A 194 -11.18 -11.12 8.22
N LEU A 195 -11.50 -9.98 7.62
CA LEU A 195 -12.72 -9.83 6.84
C LEU A 195 -12.49 -10.35 5.42
N ARG A 196 -12.95 -11.56 5.15
CA ARG A 196 -12.68 -12.26 3.88
C ARG A 196 -13.62 -11.82 2.76
N GLU A 197 -14.87 -11.48 3.11
CA GLU A 197 -15.89 -11.09 2.13
C GLU A 197 -16.81 -9.99 2.68
N GLY A 198 -17.43 -9.26 1.76
CA GLY A 198 -18.45 -8.26 2.07
C GLY A 198 -17.91 -6.98 2.70
N ARG A 199 -18.77 -6.32 3.45
CA ARG A 199 -18.49 -5.06 4.14
C ARG A 199 -18.25 -5.24 5.64
N GLY A 200 -18.79 -6.31 6.22
CA GLY A 200 -18.87 -6.41 7.68
C GLY A 200 -19.59 -5.20 8.27
N ASP A 201 -19.11 -4.74 9.43
CA ASP A 201 -19.63 -3.56 10.13
C ASP A 201 -18.86 -2.28 9.77
N LEU A 202 -18.19 -2.24 8.61
CA LEU A 202 -17.43 -1.08 8.15
C LEU A 202 -18.35 -0.04 7.49
N LEU A 203 -17.91 1.22 7.52
CA LEU A 203 -18.57 2.35 6.86
C LEU A 203 -18.77 2.07 5.35
N MET A 204 -17.77 1.47 4.71
CA MET A 204 -17.72 1.15 3.29
C MET A 204 -17.09 -0.21 3.06
N ALA A 205 -17.50 -0.90 1.99
CA ALA A 205 -16.86 -2.16 1.63
C ALA A 205 -15.39 -1.94 1.23
N PRO A 206 -14.44 -2.79 1.68
CA PRO A 206 -13.01 -2.64 1.42
C PRO A 206 -12.67 -2.39 -0.05
N ARG A 207 -13.22 -3.20 -0.95
CA ARG A 207 -12.98 -3.06 -2.39
C ARG A 207 -13.55 -1.78 -2.98
N ASP A 208 -14.66 -1.28 -2.44
CA ASP A 208 -15.27 -0.05 -2.95
C ASP A 208 -14.47 1.17 -2.51
N THR A 209 -13.93 1.17 -1.29
CA THR A 209 -12.97 2.19 -0.82
C THR A 209 -11.78 2.31 -1.78
N LEU A 210 -11.16 1.18 -2.14
CA LEU A 210 -10.00 1.19 -3.04
C LEU A 210 -10.38 1.63 -4.47
N LYS A 211 -11.57 1.23 -4.96
CA LYS A 211 -12.06 1.67 -6.28
C LYS A 211 -12.37 3.16 -6.34
N GLU A 212 -12.88 3.75 -5.26
CA GLU A 212 -13.10 5.21 -5.21
C GLU A 212 -11.80 5.97 -5.22
N ILE A 213 -10.76 5.52 -4.49
CA ILE A 213 -9.43 6.10 -4.54
C ILE A 213 -8.84 5.96 -5.96
N ALA A 214 -8.98 4.78 -6.57
CA ALA A 214 -8.54 4.53 -7.93
C ALA A 214 -9.20 5.48 -8.95
N ALA A 215 -10.51 5.67 -8.85
CA ALA A 215 -11.24 6.60 -9.71
C ALA A 215 -10.78 8.05 -9.49
N TYR A 216 -10.58 8.45 -8.23
CA TYR A 216 -10.17 9.80 -7.88
C TYR A 216 -8.78 10.17 -8.39
N THR A 217 -7.84 9.21 -8.42
CA THR A 217 -6.46 9.41 -8.93
C THR A 217 -6.32 9.15 -10.43
N SER A 218 -7.41 9.00 -11.18
CA SER A 218 -7.40 8.87 -12.63
C SER A 218 -7.34 10.22 -13.35
N TRP A 219 -6.90 10.22 -14.60
CA TRP A 219 -6.85 11.41 -15.46
C TRP A 219 -7.59 11.16 -16.80
N PRO A 220 -8.43 12.07 -17.33
CA PRO A 220 -8.78 13.39 -16.76
C PRO A 220 -9.43 13.30 -15.39
N GLN A 221 -9.21 14.33 -14.57
CA GLN A 221 -9.70 14.37 -13.19
C GLN A 221 -11.22 14.23 -13.11
N PRO A 222 -11.77 13.39 -12.21
CA PRO A 222 -13.21 13.36 -11.95
C PRO A 222 -13.66 14.67 -11.28
N GLU A 223 -14.93 15.06 -11.53
CA GLU A 223 -15.52 16.26 -10.91
C GLU A 223 -15.76 16.09 -9.41
N GLU A 224 -16.09 14.87 -8.98
CA GLU A 224 -16.35 14.56 -7.58
C GLU A 224 -15.07 14.21 -6.84
N ILE A 225 -14.89 14.81 -5.65
CA ILE A 225 -13.76 14.58 -4.77
C ILE A 225 -14.25 13.77 -3.57
N PRO A 226 -13.84 12.50 -3.42
CA PRO A 226 -14.19 11.71 -2.25
C PRO A 226 -13.53 12.29 -0.99
N GLU A 227 -14.22 12.16 0.14
CA GLU A 227 -13.70 12.59 1.43
C GLU A 227 -12.76 11.53 2.02
N TYR A 228 -11.51 11.48 1.53
CA TYR A 228 -10.45 10.64 2.06
C TYR A 228 -9.29 11.49 2.58
N ARG A 229 -8.71 11.06 3.69
CA ARG A 229 -7.45 11.63 4.17
C ARG A 229 -6.28 10.87 3.52
N THR A 230 -5.61 11.48 2.56
CA THR A 230 -4.52 10.84 1.79
C THR A 230 -3.14 11.43 2.09
N HIS A 231 -3.02 12.29 3.10
CA HIS A 231 -1.76 12.91 3.53
C HIS A 231 -0.94 13.53 2.39
N GLY A 232 -1.63 14.11 1.41
CA GLY A 232 -1.01 14.76 0.25
C GLY A 232 -0.75 13.84 -0.93
N TYR A 233 -0.85 12.52 -0.80
CA TYR A 233 -0.60 11.58 -1.90
C TYR A 233 -1.52 11.81 -3.10
N SER A 234 -2.85 11.75 -2.92
CA SER A 234 -3.76 11.89 -4.06
C SER A 234 -3.71 13.26 -4.73
N PRO A 235 -3.59 14.38 -4.01
CA PRO A 235 -3.29 15.67 -4.64
C PRO A 235 -2.01 15.65 -5.47
N ALA A 236 -0.91 15.10 -4.94
CA ALA A 236 0.36 15.04 -5.66
C ALA A 236 0.28 14.21 -6.97
N VAL A 237 -0.42 13.07 -6.95
CA VAL A 237 -0.67 12.26 -8.15
C VAL A 237 -1.45 13.07 -9.20
N ARG A 238 -2.47 13.82 -8.77
CA ARG A 238 -3.29 14.64 -9.68
C ARG A 238 -2.51 15.80 -10.26
N ASP A 239 -1.73 16.50 -9.44
CA ASP A 239 -0.88 17.60 -9.88
C ASP A 239 0.17 17.10 -10.89
N ALA A 240 0.80 15.96 -10.62
CA ALA A 240 1.74 15.33 -11.53
C ALA A 240 1.10 14.95 -12.89
N ALA A 241 -0.12 14.41 -12.89
CA ALA A 241 -0.84 14.08 -14.11
C ALA A 241 -1.19 15.36 -14.92
N GLU A 242 -1.60 16.45 -14.24
CA GLU A 242 -1.86 17.74 -14.88
C GLU A 242 -0.59 18.33 -15.51
N GLU A 243 0.54 18.30 -14.78
CA GLU A 243 1.83 18.76 -15.28
C GLU A 243 2.31 17.94 -16.50
N GLN A 244 2.17 16.62 -16.44
CA GLN A 244 2.51 15.73 -17.55
C GLN A 244 1.62 16.00 -18.78
N ALA A 245 0.30 16.16 -18.59
CA ALA A 245 -0.62 16.48 -19.67
C ALA A 245 -0.26 17.81 -20.34
N ALA A 246 0.08 18.84 -19.55
CA ALA A 246 0.54 20.12 -20.05
C ALA A 246 1.89 20.02 -20.79
N ALA A 247 2.83 19.22 -20.30
CA ALA A 247 4.15 19.03 -20.91
C ALA A 247 4.10 18.36 -22.30
N VAL A 248 3.06 17.56 -22.56
CA VAL A 248 2.89 16.87 -23.85
C VAL A 248 1.86 17.53 -24.76
N GLU A 249 1.26 18.66 -24.33
CA GLU A 249 0.23 19.38 -25.13
C GLU A 249 0.69 19.66 -26.56
N GLY A 250 -0.16 19.36 -27.54
CA GLY A 250 0.14 19.50 -28.97
C GLY A 250 1.08 18.42 -29.54
N ARG A 251 1.57 17.49 -28.72
CA ARG A 251 2.39 16.36 -29.14
C ARG A 251 1.74 15.01 -28.84
N ALA A 252 1.02 14.93 -27.73
CA ALA A 252 0.27 13.76 -27.30
C ALA A 252 -0.88 14.16 -26.39
N THR A 253 -1.82 13.24 -26.19
CA THR A 253 -2.84 13.32 -25.13
C THR A 253 -2.52 12.32 -24.05
N LEU A 254 -2.70 12.72 -22.77
CA LEU A 254 -2.50 11.89 -21.59
C LEU A 254 -3.84 11.33 -21.09
N GLN A 255 -3.86 10.05 -20.76
CA GLN A 255 -4.93 9.41 -19.99
C GLN A 255 -4.31 8.53 -18.91
N GLU A 256 -4.82 8.63 -17.67
CA GLU A 256 -4.51 7.68 -16.61
C GLU A 256 -5.77 6.94 -16.18
N LYS A 257 -5.66 5.62 -16.12
CA LYS A 257 -6.73 4.75 -15.62
C LYS A 257 -6.18 3.88 -14.52
N ASN A 258 -6.92 3.84 -13.41
CA ASN A 258 -6.63 2.96 -12.30
C ASN A 258 -7.71 1.91 -12.17
N TRP A 259 -7.33 0.68 -11.85
CA TRP A 259 -8.25 -0.40 -11.50
C TRP A 259 -7.67 -1.31 -10.43
N LEU A 260 -8.56 -1.84 -9.62
CA LEU A 260 -8.23 -2.71 -8.50
C LEU A 260 -7.92 -4.13 -8.97
N ILE A 261 -6.81 -4.70 -8.46
CA ILE A 261 -6.58 -6.15 -8.49
C ILE A 261 -7.39 -6.74 -7.34
N SER A 262 -8.59 -7.24 -7.66
CA SER A 262 -9.58 -7.62 -6.64
C SER A 262 -9.11 -8.72 -5.70
N ASP A 263 -8.31 -9.66 -6.19
CA ASP A 263 -7.80 -10.80 -5.40
C ASP A 263 -6.69 -10.41 -4.42
N ASP A 264 -6.06 -9.25 -4.64
CA ASP A 264 -5.03 -8.69 -3.75
C ASP A 264 -5.63 -7.90 -2.58
N THR A 265 -6.96 -7.69 -2.55
CA THR A 265 -7.58 -6.99 -1.41
C THR A 265 -7.61 -7.89 -0.19
N LYS A 266 -6.95 -7.46 0.88
CA LYS A 266 -6.94 -8.11 2.20
C LYS A 266 -7.43 -7.12 3.26
N THR A 267 -8.12 -7.61 4.27
CA THR A 267 -8.71 -6.73 5.28
C THR A 267 -8.53 -7.34 6.67
N LEU A 268 -7.77 -6.65 7.50
CA LEU A 268 -7.53 -6.99 8.92
C LEU A 268 -8.35 -6.05 9.80
N LEU A 269 -9.04 -6.56 10.79
CA LEU A 269 -9.84 -5.73 11.71
C LEU A 269 -8.98 -5.26 12.88
N PHE A 270 -9.14 -3.99 13.24
CA PHE A 270 -8.56 -3.42 14.45
C PHE A 270 -9.44 -3.68 15.68
N GLU A 271 -8.88 -3.53 16.87
CA GLU A 271 -9.59 -3.67 18.15
C GLU A 271 -10.82 -2.73 18.25
N ASP A 272 -10.77 -1.55 17.62
CA ASP A 272 -11.85 -0.58 17.61
C ASP A 272 -12.96 -0.85 16.58
N GLY A 273 -12.90 -1.99 15.89
CA GLY A 273 -13.85 -2.38 14.85
C GLY A 273 -13.63 -1.70 13.50
N SER A 274 -12.68 -0.77 13.38
CA SER A 274 -12.23 -0.29 12.07
C SER A 274 -11.37 -1.35 11.38
N ALA A 275 -11.04 -1.16 10.11
CA ALA A 275 -10.25 -2.11 9.35
C ALA A 275 -9.03 -1.49 8.70
N PHE A 276 -7.96 -2.28 8.58
CA PHE A 276 -6.88 -2.00 7.66
C PHE A 276 -7.11 -2.74 6.36
N VAL A 277 -7.43 -1.98 5.32
CA VAL A 277 -7.67 -2.49 3.97
C VAL A 277 -6.39 -2.33 3.16
N LEU A 278 -5.82 -3.45 2.76
CA LEU A 278 -4.64 -3.51 1.91
C LEU A 278 -5.08 -3.94 0.51
N GLY A 279 -4.54 -3.28 -0.50
CA GLY A 279 -4.86 -3.63 -1.88
C GLY A 279 -3.81 -3.14 -2.84
N THR A 280 -3.88 -3.65 -4.07
CA THR A 280 -3.02 -3.28 -5.18
C THR A 280 -3.87 -2.76 -6.34
N LEU A 281 -3.53 -1.59 -6.83
CA LEU A 281 -4.10 -1.04 -8.06
C LEU A 281 -3.10 -1.20 -9.21
N LEU A 282 -3.61 -1.29 -10.43
CA LEU A 282 -2.85 -1.03 -11.64
C LEU A 282 -3.22 0.35 -12.16
N ARG A 283 -2.22 1.19 -12.41
CA ARG A 283 -2.35 2.47 -13.10
C ARG A 283 -1.71 2.37 -14.47
N ASP A 284 -2.49 2.52 -15.53
CA ASP A 284 -1.97 2.69 -16.88
C ASP A 284 -1.96 4.17 -17.23
N THR A 285 -0.76 4.72 -17.42
CA THR A 285 -0.53 6.05 -17.95
C THR A 285 -0.31 5.93 -19.46
N THR A 286 -1.31 6.36 -20.24
CA THR A 286 -1.34 6.22 -21.69
C THR A 286 -1.10 7.56 -22.37
N PHE A 287 -0.11 7.61 -23.25
CA PHE A 287 0.15 8.75 -24.15
C PHE A 287 -0.27 8.36 -25.56
N THR A 288 -1.30 9.01 -26.11
CA THR A 288 -1.67 8.87 -27.52
C THR A 288 -0.98 9.98 -28.32
N VAL A 289 -0.09 9.60 -29.22
CA VAL A 289 0.77 10.54 -29.96
C VAL A 289 0.00 11.19 -31.11
N GLU A 290 0.17 12.50 -31.27
CA GLU A 290 -0.44 13.23 -32.39
C GLU A 290 0.14 12.79 -33.74
N PRO A 291 -0.65 12.84 -34.84
CA PRO A 291 -0.17 12.50 -36.17
C PRO A 291 1.10 13.28 -36.57
N ASP A 292 2.02 12.54 -37.21
CA ASP A 292 3.31 13.11 -37.66
C ASP A 292 4.29 13.52 -36.54
N VAL A 293 3.99 13.16 -35.29
CA VAL A 293 4.87 13.37 -34.13
C VAL A 293 5.57 12.05 -33.78
N VAL A 294 6.80 12.15 -33.30
CA VAL A 294 7.56 11.04 -32.71
C VAL A 294 8.01 11.47 -31.33
N LEU A 295 7.72 10.66 -30.33
CA LEU A 295 8.19 10.85 -28.97
C LEU A 295 9.45 10.01 -28.73
N THR A 296 10.39 10.58 -27.96
CA THR A 296 11.51 9.82 -27.39
C THR A 296 11.16 9.58 -25.91
N PRO A 297 10.88 8.36 -25.53
CA PRO A 297 10.50 8.04 -24.15
C PRO A 297 11.73 8.06 -23.21
N PRO A 298 11.50 8.13 -21.88
CA PRO A 298 12.57 8.01 -20.89
C PRO A 298 13.20 6.62 -20.91
N GLU A 299 14.41 6.50 -20.32
CA GLU A 299 15.18 5.27 -20.31
C GLU A 299 14.44 4.10 -19.62
N ALA A 300 13.70 4.38 -18.54
CA ALA A 300 12.86 3.38 -17.88
C ALA A 300 11.82 2.75 -18.82
N PHE A 301 11.16 3.55 -19.65
CA PHE A 301 10.26 3.02 -20.67
C PHE A 301 11.02 2.17 -21.70
N THR A 302 12.15 2.68 -22.20
CA THR A 302 12.97 1.96 -23.19
C THR A 302 13.44 0.61 -22.64
N THR A 303 13.82 0.55 -21.37
CA THR A 303 14.24 -0.68 -20.69
C THR A 303 13.13 -1.72 -20.64
N LEU A 304 11.91 -1.32 -20.29
CA LEU A 304 10.77 -2.23 -20.16
C LEU A 304 10.12 -2.57 -21.52
N ALA A 305 9.97 -1.59 -22.40
CA ALA A 305 9.28 -1.76 -23.68
C ALA A 305 10.21 -2.22 -24.82
N GLY A 306 11.52 -1.99 -24.71
CA GLY A 306 12.47 -2.22 -25.80
C GLY A 306 12.34 -1.25 -26.97
N LEU A 307 11.68 -0.09 -26.79
CA LEU A 307 11.39 0.88 -27.85
C LEU A 307 12.08 2.23 -27.55
N GLU A 308 12.89 2.70 -28.49
CA GLU A 308 13.57 4.00 -28.40
C GLU A 308 12.71 5.19 -28.91
N GLN A 309 11.66 4.89 -29.65
CA GLN A 309 10.76 5.89 -30.24
C GLN A 309 9.33 5.37 -30.25
N VAL A 310 8.37 6.26 -30.07
CA VAL A 310 6.94 5.97 -30.09
C VAL A 310 6.25 6.97 -31.02
N ASN A 311 5.38 6.50 -31.90
CA ASN A 311 4.69 7.32 -32.90
C ASN A 311 3.16 7.13 -32.95
N GLU A 312 2.61 6.19 -32.17
CA GLU A 312 1.16 6.00 -32.05
C GLU A 312 0.73 6.04 -30.57
N GLU A 313 1.21 5.12 -29.75
CA GLU A 313 0.80 5.02 -28.35
C GLU A 313 1.96 4.54 -27.48
N ALA A 314 2.11 5.12 -26.29
CA ALA A 314 2.96 4.65 -25.21
C ALA A 314 2.12 4.41 -23.95
N VAL A 315 2.31 3.27 -23.30
CA VAL A 315 1.67 2.95 -22.02
C VAL A 315 2.73 2.57 -20.99
N LEU A 316 2.62 3.19 -19.82
CA LEU A 316 3.38 2.79 -18.63
C LEU A 316 2.40 2.22 -17.61
N ARG A 317 2.67 1.03 -17.11
CA ARG A 317 1.88 0.39 -16.06
C ARG A 317 2.61 0.44 -14.74
N THR A 318 1.96 1.05 -13.76
CA THR A 318 2.43 1.17 -12.39
C THR A 318 1.55 0.33 -11.46
N MET A 319 2.16 -0.48 -10.62
CA MET A 319 1.48 -1.07 -9.46
C MET A 319 1.48 -0.07 -8.32
N VAL A 320 0.32 0.09 -7.68
CA VAL A 320 0.13 0.98 -6.53
C VAL A 320 -0.37 0.15 -5.36
N PHE A 321 0.50 -0.08 -4.39
CA PHE A 321 0.18 -0.76 -3.14
C PHE A 321 -0.37 0.26 -2.15
N MET A 322 -1.58 0.03 -1.64
CA MET A 322 -2.26 0.95 -0.74
C MET A 322 -2.67 0.28 0.55
N GLY A 323 -2.44 0.96 1.67
CA GLY A 323 -2.96 0.60 2.98
C GLY A 323 -3.90 1.71 3.48
N VAL A 324 -5.18 1.40 3.67
CA VAL A 324 -6.22 2.37 4.04
C VAL A 324 -6.94 1.91 5.30
N ARG A 325 -7.04 2.78 6.30
CA ARG A 325 -7.93 2.58 7.44
C ARG A 325 -9.35 2.94 7.03
N VAL A 326 -10.29 2.00 7.18
CA VAL A 326 -11.72 2.22 6.96
C VAL A 326 -12.42 2.15 8.32
N PRO A 327 -13.16 3.19 8.74
CA PRO A 327 -13.84 3.19 10.02
C PRO A 327 -15.01 2.19 10.08
N ALA A 328 -15.39 1.80 11.30
CA ALA A 328 -16.64 1.09 11.54
C ALA A 328 -17.86 1.98 11.20
N GLU A 329 -19.00 1.36 10.89
CA GLU A 329 -20.26 2.06 10.65
C GLU A 329 -20.69 2.86 11.89
N GLY A 330 -21.11 4.11 11.69
CA GLY A 330 -21.53 5.00 12.78
C GLY A 330 -20.42 5.73 13.52
N VAL A 331 -19.17 5.50 13.14
CA VAL A 331 -18.01 6.27 13.65
C VAL A 331 -17.79 7.49 12.75
N GLU A 332 -17.78 8.69 13.34
CA GLU A 332 -17.46 9.93 12.61
C GLU A 332 -15.95 10.04 12.38
N PHE A 333 -15.46 9.25 11.46
CA PHE A 333 -14.05 9.27 11.06
C PHE A 333 -13.97 9.08 9.54
N THR A 334 -13.14 9.87 8.88
CA THR A 334 -12.91 9.78 7.43
C THR A 334 -11.92 8.66 7.13
N PRO A 335 -12.14 7.81 6.10
CA PRO A 335 -11.14 6.83 5.70
C PRO A 335 -9.78 7.48 5.45
N GLU A 336 -8.72 6.82 5.89
CA GLU A 336 -7.37 7.38 5.94
C GLU A 336 -6.36 6.44 5.29
N MET A 337 -5.63 6.96 4.32
CA MET A 337 -4.50 6.25 3.73
C MET A 337 -3.32 6.29 4.70
N ILE A 338 -2.82 5.12 5.09
CA ILE A 338 -1.71 4.98 6.05
C ILE A 338 -0.39 4.72 5.34
N ALA A 339 -0.43 3.98 4.24
CA ALA A 339 0.77 3.60 3.51
C ALA A 339 0.51 3.53 2.01
N VAL A 340 1.50 3.87 1.21
CA VAL A 340 1.42 3.75 -0.24
C VAL A 340 2.82 3.55 -0.84
N ARG A 341 2.90 2.70 -1.88
CA ARG A 341 4.09 2.50 -2.71
C ARG A 341 3.66 2.42 -4.17
N GLU A 342 4.43 3.03 -5.05
CA GLU A 342 4.27 2.93 -6.50
C GLU A 342 5.50 2.25 -7.11
N GLN A 343 5.26 1.33 -8.06
CA GLN A 343 6.30 0.67 -8.80
C GLN A 343 5.92 0.55 -10.27
N LEU A 344 6.72 1.14 -11.16
CA LEU A 344 6.59 0.91 -12.60
C LEU A 344 6.97 -0.53 -12.90
N VAL A 345 6.05 -1.29 -13.52
CA VAL A 345 6.23 -2.75 -13.71
C VAL A 345 6.25 -3.16 -15.17
N GLU A 346 5.63 -2.40 -16.04
CA GLU A 346 5.50 -2.75 -17.46
C GLU A 346 5.46 -1.48 -18.31
N ALA A 347 5.96 -1.56 -19.53
CA ALA A 347 5.76 -0.54 -20.54
C ALA A 347 5.62 -1.17 -21.92
N TRP A 348 4.79 -0.59 -22.78
CA TRP A 348 4.62 -1.00 -24.16
C TRP A 348 4.18 0.17 -25.03
N GLY A 349 4.26 0.01 -26.35
CA GLY A 349 3.85 1.05 -27.29
C GLY A 349 4.05 0.67 -28.74
N SER A 350 3.80 1.65 -29.64
CA SER A 350 3.95 1.50 -31.08
C SER A 350 4.38 2.81 -31.76
#